data_b12b75a3f14e9d7607a792218b6fbd64
#
_entry.id   b12b75a3f14e9d7607a792218b6fbd64
#
_cell.length_a   1.000
_cell.length_b   1.000
_cell.length_c   1.000
_cell.angle_alpha   90.00
_cell.angle_beta   90.00
_cell.angle_gamma   90.00
#
_symmetry.space_group_name_H-M   'P 1'
#
loop_
_entity.id
_entity.type
_entity.pdbx_description
1 polymer ?
#
loop_
_entity_poly.entity_id
_entity_poly.type
_entity_poly.pdbx_seq_one_letter_code
_entity_poly.pdbx_strand_id
1 'polypeptide(L)'
;PIRESGSAPHRDRLLQIIRRKFPALHSISADYFWGGWVALTPDYMPHVGHAEDDATTFYAMGYCGSGVTAANQAGRRLAEYLGENKAVPVQLNVQPPRYPLARFRRVGQVAAFQWYSLSDALT
;
A
#
# COMPACT_ATOMS: atom_id res chain seq x y z
N PRO A 1 -18.61 -4.99 -2.83
CA PRO A 1 -18.26 -6.40 -2.84
C PRO A 1 -16.75 -6.50 -2.93
N ILE A 2 -16.11 -7.01 -1.88
CA ILE A 2 -14.69 -7.35 -1.89
C ILE A 2 -14.58 -8.46 -2.93
N ARG A 3 -14.07 -8.15 -4.10
CA ARG A 3 -13.69 -9.17 -5.07
C ARG A 3 -12.59 -9.98 -4.40
N GLU A 4 -12.77 -11.28 -4.27
CA GLU A 4 -11.69 -12.20 -3.92
C GLU A 4 -10.56 -11.99 -4.94
N SER A 5 -9.59 -11.18 -4.58
CA SER A 5 -8.49 -10.81 -5.48
C SER A 5 -7.33 -11.80 -5.42
N GLY A 6 -7.58 -12.99 -4.90
CA GLY A 6 -6.63 -14.10 -4.91
C GLY A 6 -7.10 -15.16 -5.89
N SER A 7 -6.57 -15.17 -7.13
CA SER A 7 -6.81 -16.31 -8.01
C SER A 7 -6.09 -17.55 -7.50
N ALA A 8 -6.67 -18.73 -7.67
CA ALA A 8 -6.05 -20.01 -7.32
C ALA A 8 -4.59 -20.15 -7.81
N PRO A 9 -4.23 -19.72 -9.03
CA PRO A 9 -2.84 -19.73 -9.49
C PRO A 9 -1.85 -18.96 -8.61
N HIS A 10 -2.25 -17.80 -8.06
CA HIS A 10 -1.38 -17.02 -7.16
C HIS A 10 -1.16 -17.71 -5.82
N ARG A 11 -2.22 -18.28 -5.24
CA ARG A 11 -2.12 -19.08 -4.02
C ARG A 11 -1.16 -20.25 -4.20
N ASP A 12 -1.34 -21.03 -5.27
CA ASP A 12 -0.58 -22.23 -5.53
C ASP A 12 0.91 -21.90 -5.78
N ARG A 13 1.20 -20.82 -6.50
CA ARG A 13 2.56 -20.31 -6.67
C ARG A 13 3.22 -19.92 -5.33
N LEU A 14 2.51 -19.22 -4.46
CA LEU A 14 3.02 -18.88 -3.13
C LEU A 14 3.29 -20.11 -2.27
N LEU A 15 2.40 -21.10 -2.27
CA LEU A 15 2.60 -22.36 -1.57
C LEU A 15 3.82 -23.12 -2.11
N GLN A 16 4.03 -23.15 -3.42
CA GLN A 16 5.24 -23.75 -4.02
C GLN A 16 6.52 -23.05 -3.55
N ILE A 17 6.52 -21.71 -3.50
CA ILE A 17 7.67 -20.93 -3.00
C ILE A 17 7.96 -21.27 -1.53
N ILE A 18 6.92 -21.31 -0.68
CA ILE A 18 7.06 -21.64 0.74
C ILE A 18 7.63 -23.04 0.91
N ARG A 19 7.08 -24.04 0.24
CA ARG A 19 7.53 -25.44 0.30
C ARG A 19 8.98 -25.60 -0.14
N ARG A 20 9.39 -24.81 -1.16
CA ARG A 20 10.78 -24.82 -1.66
C ARG A 20 11.74 -24.18 -0.67
N LYS A 21 11.36 -23.05 -0.06
CA LYS A 21 12.20 -22.32 0.89
C LYS A 21 12.26 -22.96 2.27
N PHE A 22 11.20 -23.64 2.66
CA PHE A 22 11.03 -24.26 3.98
C PHE A 22 10.61 -25.72 3.82
N PRO A 23 11.54 -26.67 3.58
CA PRO A 23 11.23 -28.09 3.35
C PRO A 23 10.42 -28.73 4.46
N ALA A 24 10.56 -28.28 5.71
CA ALA A 24 9.75 -28.73 6.84
C ALA A 24 8.24 -28.45 6.68
N LEU A 25 7.88 -27.51 5.80
CA LEU A 25 6.50 -27.13 5.50
C LEU A 25 5.99 -27.71 4.18
N HIS A 26 6.57 -28.82 3.70
CA HIS A 26 6.21 -29.40 2.41
C HIS A 26 4.73 -29.79 2.27
N SER A 27 4.06 -30.15 3.38
CA SER A 27 2.65 -30.54 3.42
C SER A 27 1.69 -29.41 3.77
N ILE A 28 2.19 -28.17 3.91
CA ILE A 28 1.33 -27.02 4.26
C ILE A 28 0.25 -26.77 3.20
N SER A 29 -0.96 -26.50 3.66
CA SER A 29 -2.08 -26.01 2.89
C SER A 29 -2.47 -24.60 3.35
N ALA A 30 -3.21 -23.87 2.53
CA ALA A 30 -3.78 -22.58 2.92
C ALA A 30 -5.30 -22.74 3.06
N ASP A 31 -5.80 -22.56 4.27
CA ASP A 31 -7.24 -22.58 4.55
C ASP A 31 -7.90 -21.29 4.04
N TYR A 32 -7.16 -20.18 4.12
CA TYR A 32 -7.61 -18.87 3.69
C TYR A 32 -6.57 -18.24 2.79
N PHE A 33 -7.03 -17.55 1.75
CA PHE A 33 -6.20 -16.77 0.85
C PHE A 33 -6.93 -15.52 0.41
N TRP A 34 -6.31 -14.38 0.63
CA TRP A 34 -6.86 -13.09 0.22
C TRP A 34 -5.77 -12.17 -0.28
N GLY A 35 -6.16 -11.14 -1.00
CA GLY A 35 -5.29 -10.07 -1.45
C GLY A 35 -6.02 -8.74 -1.39
N GLY A 36 -5.27 -7.65 -1.51
CA GLY A 36 -5.81 -6.31 -1.48
C GLY A 36 -4.95 -5.32 -2.24
N TRP A 37 -5.52 -4.16 -2.51
CA TRP A 37 -4.80 -3.06 -3.09
C TRP A 37 -3.97 -2.34 -2.04
N VAL A 38 -2.73 -2.03 -2.37
CA VAL A 38 -1.85 -1.21 -1.55
C VAL A 38 -1.67 0.15 -2.22
N ALA A 39 -1.90 1.22 -1.48
CA ALA A 39 -1.60 2.57 -1.94
C ALA A 39 -0.12 2.85 -1.69
N LEU A 40 0.64 2.90 -2.79
CA LEU A 40 2.06 3.29 -2.76
C LEU A 40 2.17 4.76 -3.13
N THR A 41 2.85 5.53 -2.29
CA THR A 41 3.28 6.88 -2.58
C THR A 41 4.71 6.85 -3.12
N PRO A 42 5.13 7.81 -3.97
CA PRO A 42 6.47 7.79 -4.56
C PRO A 42 7.60 7.95 -3.55
N ASP A 43 7.33 8.59 -2.43
CA ASP A 43 8.26 8.78 -1.31
C ASP A 43 8.17 7.68 -0.25
N TYR A 44 7.25 6.71 -0.44
CA TYR A 44 6.99 5.62 0.50
C TYR A 44 6.57 6.07 1.90
N MET A 45 6.06 7.30 2.04
CA MET A 45 5.64 7.87 3.31
C MET A 45 4.12 8.04 3.40
N PRO A 46 3.53 7.86 4.59
CA PRO A 46 2.15 8.25 4.85
C PRO A 46 1.99 9.77 4.78
N HIS A 47 0.87 10.21 4.24
CA HIS A 47 0.49 11.62 4.21
C HIS A 47 -0.73 11.86 5.09
N VAL A 48 -0.64 12.85 5.97
CA VAL A 48 -1.70 13.25 6.89
C VAL A 48 -1.85 14.77 6.83
N GLY A 49 -3.03 15.26 6.49
CA GLY A 49 -3.24 16.70 6.36
C GLY A 49 -4.64 17.05 5.88
N HIS A 50 -4.78 18.24 5.30
CA HIS A 50 -6.00 18.70 4.64
C HIS A 50 -5.76 18.97 3.15
N ALA A 51 -6.81 18.94 2.34
CA ALA A 51 -6.72 19.24 0.92
C ALA A 51 -6.38 20.73 0.71
N GLU A 52 -5.57 21.02 -0.32
CA GLU A 52 -5.17 22.41 -0.65
C GLU A 52 -6.36 23.28 -1.08
N ASP A 53 -7.30 22.65 -1.79
CA ASP A 53 -8.48 23.28 -2.39
C ASP A 53 -9.72 23.21 -1.52
N ASP A 54 -9.68 22.48 -0.39
CA ASP A 54 -10.78 22.35 0.54
C ASP A 54 -10.28 22.15 1.98
N ALA A 55 -10.27 23.21 2.76
CA ALA A 55 -9.83 23.20 4.16
C ALA A 55 -10.73 22.33 5.09
N THR A 56 -11.88 21.88 4.62
CA THR A 56 -12.78 21.00 5.37
C THR A 56 -12.53 19.52 5.10
N THR A 57 -11.80 19.21 4.04
CA THR A 57 -11.44 17.84 3.69
C THR A 57 -10.08 17.48 4.26
N PHE A 58 -10.08 16.51 5.19
CA PHE A 58 -8.87 15.96 5.81
C PHE A 58 -8.59 14.58 5.26
N TYR A 59 -7.31 14.22 5.19
CA TYR A 59 -6.88 12.91 4.69
C TYR A 59 -5.78 12.29 5.55
N ALA A 60 -5.75 10.96 5.52
CA ALA A 60 -4.66 10.15 6.01
C ALA A 60 -4.52 8.96 5.06
N MET A 61 -3.45 8.88 4.28
CA MET A 61 -3.32 7.94 3.18
C MET A 61 -1.87 7.58 2.87
N GLY A 62 -1.67 6.63 1.94
CA GLY A 62 -0.33 6.30 1.42
C GLY A 62 0.49 5.42 2.36
N TYR A 63 -0.13 4.52 3.10
CA TYR A 63 0.55 3.70 4.11
C TYR A 63 1.53 2.66 3.58
N CYS A 64 1.64 2.47 2.27
CA CYS A 64 2.64 1.64 1.61
C CYS A 64 2.79 0.21 2.19
N GLY A 65 1.68 -0.39 2.62
CA GLY A 65 1.65 -1.73 3.23
C GLY A 65 1.65 -1.74 4.77
N SER A 66 2.02 -0.65 5.44
CA SER A 66 2.06 -0.54 6.91
C SER A 66 0.76 -0.03 7.54
N GLY A 67 -0.38 -0.14 6.82
CA GLY A 67 -1.65 0.48 7.20
C GLY A 67 -2.16 0.10 8.58
N VAL A 68 -1.95 -1.14 9.03
CA VAL A 68 -2.43 -1.59 10.36
C VAL A 68 -1.83 -0.74 11.49
N THR A 69 -0.54 -0.45 11.42
CA THR A 69 0.14 0.38 12.43
C THR A 69 0.00 1.87 12.14
N ALA A 70 0.25 2.26 10.90
CA ALA A 70 0.31 3.67 10.50
C ALA A 70 -1.06 4.36 10.56
N ALA A 71 -2.17 3.66 10.24
CA ALA A 71 -3.51 4.24 10.26
C ALA A 71 -3.94 4.66 11.67
N ASN A 72 -3.61 3.89 12.70
CA ASN A 72 -3.88 4.27 14.09
C ASN A 72 -3.16 5.56 14.48
N GLN A 73 -1.87 5.66 14.13
CA GLN A 73 -1.09 6.88 14.40
C GLN A 73 -1.61 8.08 13.61
N ALA A 74 -1.92 7.88 12.34
CA ALA A 74 -2.46 8.93 11.47
C ALA A 74 -3.82 9.44 11.99
N GLY A 75 -4.72 8.54 12.39
CA GLY A 75 -6.00 8.90 12.99
C GLY A 75 -5.84 9.68 14.30
N ARG A 76 -4.91 9.26 15.16
CA ARG A 76 -4.58 10.00 16.38
C ARG A 76 -4.06 11.42 16.05
N ARG A 77 -3.14 11.57 15.10
CA ARG A 77 -2.61 12.88 14.71
C ARG A 77 -3.68 13.80 14.14
N LEU A 78 -4.59 13.26 13.33
CA LEU A 78 -5.74 14.00 12.84
C LEU A 78 -6.66 14.45 13.98
N ALA A 79 -6.96 13.58 14.93
CA ALA A 79 -7.78 13.93 16.08
C ALA A 79 -7.15 15.02 16.96
N GLU A 80 -5.85 14.93 17.23
CA GLU A 80 -5.07 15.94 17.95
C GLU A 80 -5.05 17.28 17.20
N TYR A 81 -4.91 17.25 15.86
CA TYR A 81 -4.96 18.45 15.03
C TYR A 81 -6.33 19.13 15.07
N LEU A 82 -7.41 18.34 14.92
CA LEU A 82 -8.79 18.87 14.87
C LEU A 82 -9.31 19.31 16.24
N GLY A 83 -8.99 18.58 17.30
CA GLY A 83 -9.53 18.83 18.64
C GLY A 83 -8.66 19.73 19.50
N GLU A 84 -7.35 19.64 19.36
CA GLU A 84 -6.38 20.30 20.24
C GLU A 84 -5.51 21.32 19.49
N ASN A 85 -5.72 21.52 18.19
CA ASN A 85 -4.93 22.38 17.32
C ASN A 85 -3.42 22.05 17.33
N LYS A 86 -3.05 20.79 17.61
CA LYS A 86 -1.68 20.33 17.58
C LYS A 86 -1.24 20.10 16.15
N ALA A 87 -0.12 20.68 15.75
CA ALA A 87 0.42 20.51 14.41
C ALA A 87 0.72 19.03 14.08
N VAL A 88 0.34 18.60 12.88
CA VAL A 88 0.80 17.32 12.34
C VAL A 88 2.31 17.37 12.13
N PRO A 89 3.08 16.32 12.49
CA PRO A 89 4.51 16.28 12.22
C PRO A 89 4.84 16.61 10.77
N VAL A 90 5.84 17.46 10.54
CA VAL A 90 6.18 17.96 9.20
C VAL A 90 6.47 16.85 8.19
N GLN A 91 6.99 15.71 8.65
CA GLN A 91 7.28 14.53 7.81
C GLN A 91 6.03 13.88 7.24
N LEU A 92 4.89 14.01 7.92
CA LEU A 92 3.59 13.47 7.50
C LEU A 92 2.72 14.52 6.80
N ASN A 93 2.94 15.80 7.10
CA ASN A 93 2.17 16.93 6.56
C ASN A 93 2.76 17.43 5.23
N VAL A 94 3.16 16.51 4.38
CA VAL A 94 3.63 16.81 3.04
C VAL A 94 2.49 16.60 2.07
N GLN A 95 2.21 17.62 1.24
CA GLN A 95 1.16 17.49 0.22
C GLN A 95 1.54 16.41 -0.81
N PRO A 96 0.61 15.50 -1.14
CA PRO A 96 0.88 14.49 -2.15
C PRO A 96 1.18 15.15 -3.50
N PRO A 97 2.27 14.77 -4.19
CA PRO A 97 2.62 15.37 -5.46
C PRO A 97 1.55 15.10 -6.53
N ARG A 98 1.21 16.14 -7.29
CA ARG A 98 0.28 16.03 -8.42
C ARG A 98 1.06 15.68 -9.69
N TYR A 99 0.74 14.53 -10.27
CA TYR A 99 1.38 14.08 -11.51
C TYR A 99 0.52 14.43 -12.73
N PRO A 100 1.04 15.18 -13.71
CA PRO A 100 0.29 15.56 -14.91
C PRO A 100 -0.17 14.36 -15.74
N LEU A 101 0.56 13.24 -15.67
CA LEU A 101 0.27 12.01 -16.38
C LEU A 101 -0.45 10.96 -15.51
N ALA A 102 -1.09 11.36 -14.41
CA ALA A 102 -1.76 10.44 -13.47
C ALA A 102 -2.82 9.54 -14.16
N ARG A 103 -3.46 10.00 -15.25
CA ARG A 103 -4.40 9.20 -16.04
C ARG A 103 -3.77 7.96 -16.67
N PHE A 104 -2.45 7.98 -16.93
CA PHE A 104 -1.69 6.86 -17.50
C PHE A 104 -1.02 5.98 -16.43
N ARG A 105 -1.27 6.24 -15.15
CA ARG A 105 -0.64 5.51 -14.03
C ARG A 105 -0.73 3.99 -14.15
N ARG A 106 -1.83 3.45 -14.69
CA ARG A 106 -2.00 2.00 -14.88
C ARG A 106 -1.03 1.42 -15.89
N VAL A 107 -0.78 2.15 -16.98
CA VAL A 107 0.17 1.72 -18.02
C VAL A 107 1.58 1.71 -17.44
N GLY A 108 1.98 2.79 -16.75
CA GLY A 108 3.28 2.88 -16.07
C GLY A 108 3.45 1.80 -15.02
N GLN A 109 2.42 1.51 -14.23
CA GLN A 109 2.45 0.45 -13.22
C GLN A 109 2.63 -0.95 -13.83
N VAL A 110 1.90 -1.27 -14.89
CA VAL A 110 2.04 -2.54 -15.59
C VAL A 110 3.45 -2.68 -16.19
N ALA A 111 3.96 -1.63 -16.83
CA ALA A 111 5.31 -1.64 -17.38
C ALA A 111 6.38 -1.85 -16.29
N ALA A 112 6.26 -1.17 -15.14
CA ALA A 112 7.16 -1.33 -14.01
C ALA A 112 7.12 -2.77 -13.44
N PHE A 113 5.94 -3.35 -13.27
CA PHE A 113 5.83 -4.74 -12.78
C PHE A 113 6.39 -5.75 -13.77
N GLN A 114 6.21 -5.55 -15.07
CA GLN A 114 6.84 -6.41 -16.09
C GLN A 114 8.36 -6.30 -16.04
N TRP A 115 8.89 -5.09 -15.89
CA TRP A 115 10.32 -4.87 -15.74
C TRP A 115 10.89 -5.59 -14.51
N TYR A 116 10.27 -5.43 -13.32
CA TYR A 116 10.69 -6.12 -12.11
C TYR A 116 10.61 -7.65 -12.26
N SER A 117 9.54 -8.16 -12.87
CA SER A 117 9.40 -9.60 -13.12
C SER A 117 10.50 -10.16 -14.02
N LEU A 118 10.92 -9.40 -15.04
CA LEU A 118 12.03 -9.78 -15.91
C LEU A 118 13.36 -9.70 -15.16
N SER A 119 13.59 -8.65 -14.39
CA SER A 119 14.80 -8.49 -13.56
C SER A 119 14.95 -9.65 -12.57
N ASP A 120 13.87 -10.02 -11.88
CA ASP A 120 13.87 -11.13 -10.91
C ASP A 120 14.08 -12.50 -11.57
N ALA A 121 13.73 -12.64 -12.84
CA ALA A 121 13.94 -13.89 -13.59
C ALA A 121 15.40 -14.04 -14.10
N LEU A 122 16.14 -12.93 -14.15
CA LEU A 122 17.55 -12.90 -14.62
C LEU A 122 18.56 -12.96 -13.46
N THR A 123 18.09 -12.86 -12.22
CA THR A 123 18.88 -12.95 -10.98
C THR A 123 18.65 -14.29 -10.28
#